data_a70ac1088f63a3abb76f1891d7e993c5
#
_entry.id   a70ac1088f63a3abb76f1891d7e993c5
#
_cell.length_a   1.000
_cell.length_b   1.000
_cell.length_c   1.000
_cell.angle_alpha   90.00
_cell.angle_beta   90.00
_cell.angle_gamma   90.00
#
_symmetry.space_group_name_H-M   'P 1'
#
loop_
_entity.id
_entity.type
_entity.pdbx_description
1 polymer ?
#
loop_
_entity_poly.entity_id
_entity_poly.type
_entity_poly.pdbx_seq_one_letter_code
_entity_poly.pdbx_strand_id
1 'polypeptide(L)'
;MINEKEMTAPVVSVGADTEQSSQNLTDNSLTDFDPDFKGADDDLYREIQRRMAPDYLETVSMTTLYDTDFEGQEPLIDGLLYRGAYLLAGSPKVGKSFLMAQLAYQVSTGLPLWGYKVRKTGVLYFALEDNYARLQRRLFRMFGAEAAENLYFATHCKTANSGLEDQIRSFMKEHPNTGLI
;
A
#
# COMPACT_ATOMS: atom_id res chain seq x y z
N MET A 1 26.63 28.80 -42.97
CA MET A 1 26.27 27.91 -44.09
C MET A 1 25.96 26.56 -43.54
N ILE A 2 24.81 26.05 -43.88
CA ILE A 2 24.21 24.71 -43.68
C ILE A 2 22.97 24.79 -42.79
N ASN A 3 21.94 25.10 -43.35
CA ASN A 3 20.76 24.48 -43.99
C ASN A 3 19.79 23.84 -42.97
N GLU A 4 18.79 24.65 -42.61
CA GLU A 4 17.51 24.22 -42.03
C GLU A 4 16.77 23.34 -43.07
N LYS A 5 16.31 22.17 -42.63
CA LYS A 5 15.24 21.44 -43.32
C LYS A 5 14.08 21.31 -42.34
N GLU A 6 13.06 22.11 -42.59
CA GLU A 6 11.70 21.94 -42.17
C GLU A 6 11.21 20.51 -42.54
N MET A 7 10.56 19.87 -41.58
CA MET A 7 9.74 18.68 -41.86
C MET A 7 8.36 18.92 -41.25
N THR A 8 7.48 19.42 -42.08
CA THR A 8 6.06 19.62 -41.84
C THR A 8 5.36 18.25 -41.76
N ALA A 9 4.66 18.01 -40.67
CA ALA A 9 3.70 16.91 -40.54
C ALA A 9 2.36 17.28 -41.18
N PRO A 10 1.67 16.33 -41.81
CA PRO A 10 0.41 16.60 -42.51
C PRO A 10 -0.75 16.81 -41.55
N VAL A 11 -1.49 17.88 -41.78
CA VAL A 11 -2.79 18.17 -41.20
C VAL A 11 -3.83 17.25 -41.84
N VAL A 12 -4.43 16.37 -41.07
CA VAL A 12 -5.64 15.63 -41.47
C VAL A 12 -6.85 16.41 -40.98
N SER A 13 -7.54 17.03 -41.89
CA SER A 13 -8.89 17.58 -41.69
C SER A 13 -9.91 16.43 -41.60
N VAL A 14 -10.56 16.27 -40.47
CA VAL A 14 -11.76 15.44 -40.34
C VAL A 14 -12.95 16.37 -40.24
N GLY A 15 -13.84 16.26 -41.25
CA GLY A 15 -15.04 17.02 -41.41
C GLY A 15 -16.05 16.82 -40.25
N ALA A 16 -16.77 17.90 -40.01
CA ALA A 16 -18.00 17.88 -39.24
C ALA A 16 -19.03 17.05 -39.98
N ASP A 17 -19.57 16.04 -39.30
CA ASP A 17 -20.95 15.53 -39.42
C ASP A 17 -21.09 14.35 -38.45
N THR A 18 -21.75 14.56 -37.33
CA THR A 18 -22.74 13.63 -36.74
C THR A 18 -23.21 14.20 -35.38
N GLU A 19 -24.10 15.16 -35.42
CA GLU A 19 -25.14 15.24 -34.41
C GLU A 19 -26.04 14.02 -34.63
N GLN A 20 -26.00 13.07 -33.70
CA GLN A 20 -27.05 12.09 -33.32
C GLN A 20 -26.39 10.90 -32.65
N SER A 21 -26.19 10.97 -31.36
CA SER A 21 -26.17 9.81 -30.47
C SER A 21 -25.93 10.18 -28.99
N SER A 22 -26.68 11.17 -28.51
CA SER A 22 -26.68 11.51 -27.06
C SER A 22 -28.04 11.14 -26.44
N GLN A 23 -28.46 9.91 -26.62
CA GLN A 23 -29.57 9.30 -25.88
C GLN A 23 -29.33 7.80 -25.90
N ASN A 24 -28.86 7.23 -24.77
CA ASN A 24 -29.07 5.87 -24.30
C ASN A 24 -27.84 5.36 -23.49
N LEU A 25 -27.53 6.05 -22.41
CA LEU A 25 -26.62 5.53 -21.37
C LEU A 25 -27.16 5.77 -19.95
N THR A 26 -28.47 5.71 -19.82
CA THR A 26 -29.14 5.73 -18.50
C THR A 26 -30.31 4.75 -18.54
N ASP A 27 -30.02 3.49 -18.70
CA ASP A 27 -30.96 2.44 -18.31
C ASP A 27 -30.24 1.08 -18.32
N ASN A 28 -29.21 0.94 -17.49
CA ASN A 28 -28.75 -0.37 -17.06
C ASN A 28 -29.46 -0.68 -15.75
N SER A 29 -30.79 -0.85 -15.84
CA SER A 29 -31.55 -1.49 -14.79
C SER A 29 -31.03 -2.93 -14.67
N LEU A 30 -30.43 -3.25 -13.53
CA LEU A 30 -30.10 -4.61 -13.06
C LEU A 30 -31.34 -5.51 -12.93
N THR A 31 -32.35 -5.34 -13.77
CA THR A 31 -33.64 -6.03 -13.69
C THR A 31 -33.97 -6.93 -14.87
N ASP A 32 -33.08 -7.11 -15.84
CA ASP A 32 -33.24 -8.16 -16.84
C ASP A 32 -32.63 -9.46 -16.35
N PHE A 33 -33.22 -9.97 -15.25
CA PHE A 33 -32.98 -11.32 -14.79
C PHE A 33 -33.84 -12.28 -15.65
N ASP A 34 -33.17 -13.18 -16.37
CA ASP A 34 -33.84 -14.26 -17.08
C ASP A 34 -34.39 -15.27 -16.06
N PRO A 35 -35.71 -15.38 -15.88
CA PRO A 35 -36.34 -16.26 -14.89
C PRO A 35 -36.16 -17.75 -15.22
N ASP A 36 -35.64 -18.12 -16.39
CA ASP A 36 -35.46 -19.50 -16.84
C ASP A 36 -34.03 -20.03 -16.67
N PHE A 37 -33.09 -19.24 -16.13
CA PHE A 37 -31.76 -19.70 -15.78
C PHE A 37 -31.77 -20.52 -14.47
N LYS A 38 -32.30 -21.76 -14.55
CA LYS A 38 -32.30 -22.74 -13.45
C LYS A 38 -31.01 -23.57 -13.50
N GLY A 39 -30.03 -23.17 -12.75
CA GLY A 39 -28.79 -23.91 -12.63
C GLY A 39 -28.05 -23.54 -11.34
N ALA A 40 -26.89 -24.11 -11.11
CA ALA A 40 -26.01 -23.96 -9.92
C ALA A 40 -25.73 -22.51 -9.45
N ASP A 41 -26.20 -21.50 -10.20
CA ASP A 41 -26.05 -20.07 -9.89
C ASP A 41 -27.07 -19.54 -8.88
N ASP A 42 -28.22 -20.21 -8.68
CA ASP A 42 -29.27 -19.72 -7.78
C ASP A 42 -28.83 -19.77 -6.31
N ASP A 43 -28.07 -20.78 -5.94
CA ASP A 43 -27.50 -20.92 -4.59
C ASP A 43 -26.34 -19.93 -4.38
N LEU A 44 -25.52 -19.73 -5.40
CA LEU A 44 -24.46 -18.72 -5.38
C LEU A 44 -25.02 -17.29 -5.26
N TYR A 45 -26.08 -17.00 -6.03
CA TYR A 45 -26.72 -15.69 -5.98
C TYR A 45 -27.37 -15.41 -4.62
N ARG A 46 -28.04 -16.41 -4.03
CA ARG A 46 -28.61 -16.30 -2.68
C ARG A 46 -27.52 -16.10 -1.63
N GLU A 47 -26.39 -16.80 -1.75
CA GLU A 47 -25.27 -16.65 -0.83
C GLU A 47 -24.62 -15.25 -0.95
N ILE A 48 -24.46 -14.71 -2.16
CA ILE A 48 -23.97 -13.35 -2.38
C ILE A 48 -24.94 -12.32 -1.76
N GLN A 49 -26.24 -12.45 -2.01
CA GLN A 49 -27.24 -11.55 -1.41
C GLN A 49 -27.23 -11.61 0.12
N ARG A 50 -27.10 -12.82 0.69
CA ARG A 50 -26.99 -13.00 2.12
C ARG A 50 -25.76 -12.31 2.69
N ARG A 51 -24.59 -12.44 2.02
CA ARG A 51 -23.34 -11.79 2.44
C ARG A 51 -23.38 -10.27 2.33
N MET A 52 -24.18 -9.73 1.43
CA MET A 52 -24.36 -8.29 1.25
C MET A 52 -25.40 -7.69 2.22
N ALA A 53 -26.14 -8.49 2.97
CA ALA A 53 -27.13 -8.00 3.92
C ALA A 53 -26.44 -7.22 5.06
N PRO A 54 -26.97 -6.05 5.48
CA PRO A 54 -26.35 -5.21 6.51
C PRO A 54 -26.23 -5.87 7.90
N ASP A 55 -27.03 -6.90 8.14
CA ASP A 55 -27.07 -7.70 9.38
C ASP A 55 -26.32 -9.04 9.26
N TYR A 56 -25.63 -9.26 8.12
CA TYR A 56 -24.85 -10.49 7.94
C TYR A 56 -23.58 -10.47 8.80
N LEU A 57 -23.47 -11.48 9.66
CA LEU A 57 -22.24 -11.77 10.40
C LEU A 57 -21.53 -12.95 9.77
N GLU A 58 -20.35 -12.70 9.20
CA GLU A 58 -19.49 -13.78 8.67
C GLU A 58 -18.96 -14.64 9.81
N THR A 59 -19.31 -15.91 9.78
CA THR A 59 -18.91 -16.88 10.80
C THR A 59 -18.37 -18.15 10.16
N VAL A 60 -17.38 -18.75 10.78
CA VAL A 60 -16.88 -20.07 10.43
C VAL A 60 -17.03 -21.01 11.62
N SER A 61 -17.28 -22.28 11.35
CA SER A 61 -17.35 -23.28 12.41
C SER A 61 -15.95 -23.61 12.94
N MET A 62 -15.87 -24.12 14.18
CA MET A 62 -14.62 -24.62 14.75
C MET A 62 -14.01 -25.74 13.90
N THR A 63 -14.82 -26.62 13.35
CA THR A 63 -14.39 -27.69 12.45
C THR A 63 -13.73 -27.10 11.21
N THR A 64 -14.39 -26.14 10.56
CA THR A 64 -13.83 -25.46 9.38
C THR A 64 -12.50 -24.75 9.70
N LEU A 65 -12.40 -24.13 10.88
CA LEU A 65 -11.15 -23.49 11.32
C LEU A 65 -10.01 -24.51 11.49
N TYR A 66 -10.29 -25.69 11.98
CA TYR A 66 -9.28 -26.73 12.18
C TYR A 66 -8.87 -27.42 10.87
N ASP A 67 -9.79 -27.52 9.92
CA ASP A 67 -9.55 -28.15 8.62
C ASP A 67 -8.97 -27.17 7.58
N THR A 68 -8.91 -25.87 7.92
CA THR A 68 -8.38 -24.84 7.01
C THR A 68 -6.91 -24.56 7.32
N ASP A 69 -6.04 -24.83 6.35
CA ASP A 69 -4.65 -24.39 6.41
C ASP A 69 -4.60 -22.88 6.14
N PHE A 70 -4.40 -22.11 7.20
CA PHE A 70 -4.13 -20.69 7.07
C PHE A 70 -2.66 -20.50 6.75
N GLU A 71 -2.36 -19.91 5.60
CA GLU A 71 -0.98 -19.48 5.29
C GLU A 71 -0.49 -18.54 6.40
N GLY A 72 0.56 -18.97 7.10
CA GLY A 72 1.19 -18.16 8.16
C GLY A 72 1.64 -16.82 7.57
N GLN A 73 1.36 -15.72 8.26
CA GLN A 73 1.86 -14.41 7.84
C GLN A 73 3.39 -14.44 7.84
N GLU A 74 4.01 -14.19 6.69
CA GLU A 74 5.45 -14.05 6.63
C GLU A 74 5.93 -12.93 7.54
N PRO A 75 6.85 -13.21 8.47
CA PRO A 75 7.40 -12.18 9.33
C PRO A 75 8.22 -11.16 8.54
N LEU A 76 8.23 -9.93 9.00
CA LEU A 76 9.14 -8.90 8.51
C LEU A 76 10.55 -9.15 9.06
N ILE A 77 10.64 -9.58 10.31
CA ILE A 77 11.86 -10.04 10.98
C ILE A 77 11.53 -11.36 11.66
N ASP A 78 12.18 -12.44 11.26
CA ASP A 78 11.92 -13.79 11.73
C ASP A 78 11.86 -13.85 13.25
N GLY A 79 10.76 -14.42 13.79
CA GLY A 79 10.57 -14.58 15.22
C GLY A 79 10.43 -13.29 16.03
N LEU A 80 10.51 -12.10 15.41
CA LEU A 80 10.50 -10.83 16.12
C LEU A 80 9.39 -9.89 15.67
N LEU A 81 9.19 -9.68 14.36
CA LEU A 81 8.28 -8.67 13.85
C LEU A 81 7.39 -9.23 12.73
N TYR A 82 6.12 -9.35 13.02
CA TYR A 82 5.08 -9.78 12.10
C TYR A 82 4.26 -8.59 11.60
N ARG A 83 3.27 -8.83 10.78
CA ARG A 83 2.30 -7.81 10.39
C ARG A 83 1.47 -7.38 11.60
N GLY A 84 1.36 -6.08 11.82
CA GLY A 84 0.60 -5.52 12.94
C GLY A 84 1.06 -4.12 13.32
N ALA A 85 0.45 -3.56 14.35
CA ALA A 85 0.83 -2.30 14.97
C ALA A 85 1.57 -2.58 16.28
N TYR A 86 2.73 -1.95 16.44
CA TYR A 86 3.60 -2.14 17.60
C TYR A 86 3.86 -0.82 18.31
N LEU A 87 3.96 -0.87 19.63
CA LEU A 87 4.29 0.28 20.45
C LEU A 87 5.62 0.05 21.19
N LEU A 88 6.63 0.88 20.88
CA LEU A 88 7.89 0.91 21.62
C LEU A 88 7.85 2.03 22.67
N ALA A 89 7.69 1.67 23.93
CA ALA A 89 7.67 2.59 25.07
C ALA A 89 8.98 2.52 25.86
N GLY A 90 9.33 3.62 26.49
CA GLY A 90 10.51 3.72 27.36
C GLY A 90 10.85 5.15 27.72
N SER A 91 11.70 5.35 28.70
CA SER A 91 12.14 6.67 29.20
C SER A 91 12.77 7.53 28.07
N PRO A 92 12.73 8.85 28.17
CA PRO A 92 13.47 9.74 27.27
C PRO A 92 14.97 9.36 27.24
N LYS A 93 15.61 9.56 26.09
CA LYS A 93 17.06 9.36 25.87
C LYS A 93 17.60 7.91 26.02
N VAL A 94 16.75 6.92 26.17
CA VAL A 94 17.15 5.49 26.24
C VAL A 94 17.56 4.89 24.88
N GLY A 95 17.50 5.66 23.80
CA GLY A 95 17.96 5.17 22.48
C GLY A 95 16.84 4.68 21.54
N LYS A 96 15.56 4.87 21.86
CA LYS A 96 14.43 4.43 21.02
C LYS A 96 14.57 4.83 19.55
N SER A 97 14.89 6.09 19.27
CA SER A 97 15.04 6.60 17.90
C SER A 97 16.23 6.00 17.16
N PHE A 98 17.29 5.61 17.87
CA PHE A 98 18.42 4.87 17.31
C PHE A 98 18.03 3.44 16.96
N LEU A 99 17.30 2.76 17.85
CA LEU A 99 16.76 1.44 17.60
C LEU A 99 15.81 1.43 16.41
N MET A 100 14.90 2.42 16.32
CA MET A 100 13.98 2.52 15.19
C MET A 100 14.71 2.82 13.87
N ALA A 101 15.73 3.67 13.87
CA ALA A 101 16.56 3.91 12.71
C ALA A 101 17.33 2.65 12.28
N GLN A 102 17.85 1.89 13.24
CA GLN A 102 18.53 0.61 12.98
C GLN A 102 17.58 -0.39 12.35
N LEU A 103 16.39 -0.56 12.92
CA LEU A 103 15.36 -1.46 12.41
C LEU A 103 14.92 -1.06 10.99
N ALA A 104 14.66 0.24 10.76
CA ALA A 104 14.28 0.78 9.47
C ALA A 104 15.37 0.51 8.40
N TYR A 105 16.63 0.72 8.75
CA TYR A 105 17.76 0.44 7.86
C TYR A 105 17.88 -1.05 7.54
N GLN A 106 17.81 -1.93 8.54
CA GLN A 106 17.91 -3.37 8.32
C GLN A 106 16.75 -3.89 7.45
N VAL A 107 15.54 -3.43 7.68
CA VAL A 107 14.37 -3.80 6.88
C VAL A 107 14.51 -3.30 5.43
N SER A 108 14.99 -2.08 5.23
CA SER A 108 15.15 -1.52 3.89
C SER A 108 16.29 -2.16 3.08
N THR A 109 17.31 -2.66 3.75
CA THR A 109 18.47 -3.32 3.12
C THR A 109 18.34 -4.84 3.05
N GLY A 110 17.55 -5.46 3.94
CA GLY A 110 17.44 -6.90 4.11
C GLY A 110 18.62 -7.50 4.89
N LEU A 111 19.44 -6.65 5.53
CA LEU A 111 20.54 -7.12 6.37
C LEU A 111 19.98 -7.73 7.68
N PRO A 112 20.58 -8.80 8.21
CA PRO A 112 20.13 -9.42 9.45
C PRO A 112 20.15 -8.44 10.62
N LEU A 113 19.12 -8.49 11.48
CA LEU A 113 19.06 -7.74 12.73
C LEU A 113 19.33 -8.68 13.90
N TRP A 114 20.44 -8.50 14.61
CA TRP A 114 20.86 -9.33 15.76
C TRP A 114 20.89 -10.85 15.48
N GLY A 115 21.17 -11.23 14.23
CA GLY A 115 21.14 -12.63 13.79
C GLY A 115 19.79 -13.12 13.29
N TYR A 116 18.73 -12.34 13.43
CA TYR A 116 17.42 -12.66 12.85
C TYR A 116 17.40 -12.34 11.35
N LYS A 117 16.80 -13.21 10.57
CA LYS A 117 16.58 -12.98 9.14
C LYS A 117 15.56 -11.85 8.94
N VAL A 118 15.86 -10.95 8.03
CA VAL A 118 15.01 -9.79 7.72
C VAL A 118 14.53 -9.86 6.28
N ARG A 119 13.25 -9.68 6.08
CA ARG A 119 12.66 -9.55 4.74
C ARG A 119 12.88 -8.12 4.24
N LYS A 120 13.59 -7.98 3.11
CA LYS A 120 13.83 -6.68 2.49
C LYS A 120 12.53 -6.11 1.94
N THR A 121 12.19 -4.88 2.35
CA THR A 121 11.01 -4.14 1.89
C THR A 121 11.23 -2.64 1.98
N GLY A 122 10.35 -1.84 1.37
CA GLY A 122 10.35 -0.39 1.54
C GLY A 122 9.94 0.02 2.96
N VAL A 123 10.50 1.12 3.44
CA VAL A 123 10.23 1.67 4.77
C VAL A 123 9.92 3.15 4.67
N LEU A 124 8.81 3.59 5.25
CA LEU A 124 8.49 4.99 5.48
C LEU A 124 8.71 5.33 6.95
N TYR A 125 9.67 6.21 7.23
CA TYR A 125 10.03 6.60 8.60
C TYR A 125 9.59 8.04 8.89
N PHE A 126 8.66 8.22 9.80
CA PHE A 126 8.26 9.52 10.30
C PHE A 126 9.18 9.99 11.43
N ALA A 127 10.09 10.91 11.14
CA ALA A 127 11.03 11.50 12.08
C ALA A 127 10.53 12.86 12.59
N LEU A 128 9.36 12.89 13.25
CA LEU A 128 8.62 14.12 13.55
C LEU A 128 9.30 15.04 14.57
N GLU A 129 10.23 14.52 15.37
CA GLU A 129 11.03 15.30 16.34
C GLU A 129 12.35 15.80 15.76
N ASP A 130 12.68 15.44 14.49
CA ASP A 130 13.93 15.77 13.84
C ASP A 130 13.77 16.78 12.71
N ASN A 131 14.88 17.35 12.28
CA ASN A 131 15.01 17.97 10.97
C ASN A 131 15.97 17.14 10.11
N TYR A 132 15.93 17.35 8.80
CA TYR A 132 16.74 16.56 7.85
C TYR A 132 18.24 16.63 8.13
N ALA A 133 18.77 17.79 8.55
CA ALA A 133 20.20 17.92 8.85
C ALA A 133 20.64 17.12 10.09
N ARG A 134 19.79 17.04 11.13
CA ARG A 134 20.06 16.18 12.30
C ARG A 134 19.94 14.71 11.96
N LEU A 135 18.90 14.39 11.19
CA LEU A 135 18.64 13.02 10.73
C LEU A 135 19.79 12.52 9.86
N GLN A 136 20.23 13.29 8.87
CA GLN A 136 21.37 12.97 8.01
C GLN A 136 22.64 12.69 8.83
N ARG A 137 23.00 13.59 9.76
CA ARG A 137 24.19 13.40 10.62
C ARG A 137 24.10 12.15 11.48
N ARG A 138 22.89 11.82 11.98
CA ARG A 138 22.66 10.61 12.77
C ARG A 138 22.84 9.36 11.92
N LEU A 139 22.17 9.31 10.76
CA LEU A 139 22.23 8.17 9.85
C LEU A 139 23.64 7.94 9.34
N PHE A 140 24.35 9.00 8.95
CA PHE A 140 25.74 8.90 8.52
C PHE A 140 26.67 8.37 9.64
N ARG A 141 26.41 8.77 10.88
CA ARG A 141 27.17 8.24 12.03
C ARG A 141 26.87 6.75 12.31
N MET A 142 25.63 6.32 12.06
CA MET A 142 25.20 4.94 12.32
C MET A 142 25.60 3.98 11.20
N PHE A 143 25.49 4.41 9.94
CA PHE A 143 25.56 3.54 8.78
C PHE A 143 26.67 3.93 7.79
N GLY A 144 27.37 5.02 8.04
CA GLY A 144 28.40 5.52 7.13
C GLY A 144 27.84 6.10 5.85
N ALA A 145 28.53 5.89 4.73
CA ALA A 145 28.14 6.40 3.42
C ALA A 145 27.17 5.47 2.66
N GLU A 146 26.88 4.30 3.20
CA GLU A 146 25.98 3.33 2.56
C GLU A 146 24.53 3.76 2.75
N ALA A 147 23.89 4.21 1.66
CA ALA A 147 22.50 4.61 1.66
C ALA A 147 21.58 3.43 1.31
N ALA A 148 20.43 3.36 1.96
CA ALA A 148 19.38 2.42 1.63
C ALA A 148 18.39 3.09 0.65
N GLU A 149 18.24 2.54 -0.55
CA GLU A 149 17.39 3.11 -1.61
C GLU A 149 15.89 3.08 -1.26
N ASN A 150 15.47 2.11 -0.45
CA ASN A 150 14.07 1.89 -0.09
C ASN A 150 13.71 2.44 1.29
N LEU A 151 14.49 3.37 1.84
CA LEU A 151 14.24 4.00 3.14
C LEU A 151 13.92 5.48 2.95
N TYR A 152 12.69 5.82 3.21
CA TYR A 152 12.12 7.16 3.01
C TYR A 152 11.84 7.83 4.35
N PHE A 153 12.09 9.13 4.42
CA PHE A 153 11.92 9.90 5.65
C PHE A 153 10.97 11.08 5.45
N ALA A 154 10.08 11.27 6.43
CA ALA A 154 9.24 12.45 6.55
C ALA A 154 9.46 13.11 7.91
N THR A 155 9.76 14.41 7.94
CA THR A 155 9.90 15.18 9.17
C THR A 155 8.62 15.94 9.54
N HIS A 156 7.65 15.94 8.64
CA HIS A 156 6.33 16.55 8.83
C HIS A 156 5.26 15.66 8.22
N CYS A 157 4.10 15.62 8.84
CA CYS A 157 2.91 14.97 8.30
C CYS A 157 1.65 15.65 8.82
N LYS A 158 0.52 15.37 8.21
CA LYS A 158 -0.79 15.74 8.75
C LYS A 158 -1.12 14.91 9.99
N THR A 159 -2.06 15.39 10.80
CA THR A 159 -2.57 14.60 11.94
C THR A 159 -3.51 13.48 11.46
N ALA A 160 -3.75 12.48 12.30
CA ALA A 160 -4.63 11.37 11.98
C ALA A 160 -6.02 11.83 11.50
N ASN A 161 -6.58 12.87 12.13
CA ASN A 161 -7.90 13.40 11.81
C ASN A 161 -7.90 14.42 10.64
N SER A 162 -6.74 14.75 10.06
CA SER A 162 -6.63 15.79 9.02
C SER A 162 -6.00 15.30 7.71
N GLY A 163 -5.90 13.99 7.50
CA GLY A 163 -5.47 13.40 6.24
C GLY A 163 -4.10 12.71 6.26
N LEU A 164 -3.61 12.27 7.41
CA LEU A 164 -2.42 11.42 7.50
C LEU A 164 -2.63 10.11 6.70
N GLU A 165 -3.82 9.53 6.80
CA GLU A 165 -4.16 8.31 6.07
C GLU A 165 -4.01 8.49 4.56
N ASP A 166 -4.52 9.61 4.03
CA ASP A 166 -4.42 9.92 2.59
C ASP A 166 -2.97 10.09 2.14
N GLN A 167 -2.13 10.71 2.99
CA GLN A 167 -0.69 10.85 2.72
C GLN A 167 -0.01 9.49 2.66
N ILE A 168 -0.30 8.61 3.61
CA ILE A 168 0.24 7.23 3.64
C ILE A 168 -0.25 6.44 2.43
N ARG A 169 -1.54 6.50 2.10
CA ARG A 169 -2.10 5.83 0.91
C ARG A 169 -1.46 6.30 -0.38
N SER A 170 -1.25 7.61 -0.53
CA SER A 170 -0.59 8.17 -1.71
C SER A 170 0.84 7.69 -1.81
N PHE A 171 1.59 7.72 -0.72
CA PHE A 171 2.95 7.19 -0.66
C PHE A 171 3.01 5.70 -1.04
N MET A 172 2.11 4.88 -0.50
CA MET A 172 2.07 3.44 -0.79
C MET A 172 1.69 3.13 -2.24
N LYS A 173 0.94 4.00 -2.92
CA LYS A 173 0.67 3.85 -4.36
C LYS A 173 1.92 4.09 -5.20
N GLU A 174 2.76 5.03 -4.80
CA GLU A 174 4.05 5.33 -5.45
C GLU A 174 5.13 4.29 -5.10
N HIS A 175 5.03 3.70 -3.89
CA HIS A 175 5.98 2.74 -3.34
C HIS A 175 5.27 1.46 -2.88
N PRO A 176 4.77 0.61 -3.80
CA PRO A 176 3.92 -0.54 -3.47
C PRO A 176 4.61 -1.62 -2.63
N ASN A 177 5.95 -1.66 -2.63
CA ASN A 177 6.74 -2.60 -1.83
C ASN A 177 6.98 -2.13 -0.38
N THR A 178 6.28 -1.10 0.09
CA THR A 178 6.41 -0.63 1.48
C THR A 178 5.78 -1.64 2.44
N GLY A 179 6.60 -2.18 3.34
CA GLY A 179 6.18 -3.17 4.34
C GLY A 179 6.32 -2.70 5.78
N LEU A 180 6.92 -1.50 6.02
CA LEU A 180 7.06 -0.91 7.35
C LEU A 180 6.80 0.59 7.28
N ILE A 181 6.01 1.08 8.23
CA ILE A 181 5.77 2.51 8.44
C ILE A 181 6.00 2.85 9.89
#